data_995c554a569a059c12a6baa85fa728f3
#
_entry.id   995c554a569a059c12a6baa85fa728f3
#
_cell.length_a   1.000
_cell.length_b   1.000
_cell.length_c   1.000
_cell.angle_alpha   90.00
_cell.angle_beta   90.00
_cell.angle_gamma   90.00
#
_symmetry.space_group_name_H-M   'P 1'
#
loop_
_entity.id
_entity.type
_entity.pdbx_description
1 polymer ?
#
loop_
_entity_poly.entity_id
_entity_poly.type
_entity_poly.pdbx_seq_one_letter_code
_entity_poly.pdbx_strand_id
1 'polypeptide(L)'
;MSLVLTRMQNLRSSTNIDKNEYRASRYGALDAFKAMSNDPDSIVTQEMKDKVNQSNGRVFEVPVIDYDGAITIGSERTLEIADSENTSKMVTIDFVTYAWGFTMVPVMYQNNEIGAQRDFNTKMMKYIYKLGEKMDTEALAQLATVKSKVINDPLIYDKTGNVINVNWKDRENILSDLEPIFSANDYYGPVHIVGNTGIQSLLNKLNQKGEYNAVNKRLEFSGKSFGFTNRLTNEDDQFASGYAISGSQLGMLARFERECLARTKTNLSYEWDITTLPVLDIPVGTYYYQSVGDYNTIGETATADMKRNLKEHFGFAVDVAYITAYNSDAETRPSPYLKFQIAKETVEDYKKVVVSNPDSKPIPTKTVAAG
;
A
#
# COMPACT_ATOMS: atom_id res chain seq x y z
N MET A 1 30.97 4.57 -11.23
CA MET A 1 29.79 4.26 -10.42
C MET A 1 29.49 5.52 -9.62
N SER A 2 28.23 5.93 -9.50
CA SER A 2 27.85 7.10 -8.70
C SER A 2 28.18 6.88 -7.21
N LEU A 3 28.61 7.92 -6.51
CA LEU A 3 28.86 7.85 -5.06
C LEU A 3 27.60 7.40 -4.31
N VAL A 4 26.44 7.87 -4.75
CA VAL A 4 25.16 7.47 -4.17
C VAL A 4 24.93 5.97 -4.32
N LEU A 5 25.13 5.42 -5.51
CA LEU A 5 24.97 3.98 -5.72
C LEU A 5 25.92 3.16 -4.85
N THR A 6 27.18 3.57 -4.72
CA THR A 6 28.14 2.91 -3.84
C THR A 6 27.66 2.92 -2.40
N ARG A 7 27.21 4.06 -1.88
CA ARG A 7 26.68 4.19 -0.51
C ARG A 7 25.40 3.38 -0.31
N MET A 8 24.52 3.33 -1.32
CA MET A 8 23.29 2.53 -1.28
C MET A 8 23.57 1.02 -1.35
N GLN A 9 24.57 0.58 -2.11
CA GLN A 9 25.01 -0.80 -2.10
C GLN A 9 25.58 -1.21 -0.74
N ASN A 10 26.39 -0.35 -0.13
CA ASN A 10 26.92 -0.57 1.20
C ASN A 10 25.80 -0.58 2.26
N LEU A 11 24.75 0.23 2.10
CA LEU A 11 23.57 0.19 2.97
C LEU A 11 22.87 -1.18 2.90
N ARG A 12 22.70 -1.74 1.69
CA ARG A 12 22.10 -3.06 1.50
C ARG A 12 22.94 -4.21 2.06
N SER A 13 24.25 -4.10 1.94
CA SER A 13 25.19 -5.13 2.41
C SER A 13 25.52 -5.00 3.91
N SER A 14 25.21 -3.86 4.54
CA SER A 14 25.51 -3.67 5.95
C SER A 14 24.53 -4.44 6.82
N THR A 15 25.05 -5.42 7.55
CA THR A 15 24.29 -6.20 8.55
C THR A 15 24.11 -5.44 9.87
N ASN A 16 24.80 -4.31 10.04
CA ASN A 16 24.80 -3.48 11.25
C ASN A 16 23.73 -2.38 11.20
N ILE A 17 22.52 -2.74 10.81
CA ILE A 17 21.38 -1.87 11.02
C ILE A 17 21.09 -1.91 12.52
N ASP A 18 21.08 -0.74 13.16
CA ASP A 18 20.76 -0.64 14.56
C ASP A 18 19.33 -1.16 14.79
N LYS A 19 19.22 -2.37 15.33
CA LYS A 19 17.94 -3.04 15.56
C LYS A 19 17.00 -2.24 16.45
N ASN A 20 17.54 -1.32 17.27
CA ASN A 20 16.74 -0.46 18.13
C ASN A 20 16.04 0.66 17.36
N GLU A 21 16.58 1.09 16.24
CA GLU A 21 15.92 2.03 15.32
C GLU A 21 15.03 1.31 14.29
N TYR A 22 15.16 0.00 14.17
CA TYR A 22 14.44 -0.82 13.21
C TYR A 22 13.07 -1.23 13.75
N ARG A 23 12.13 -0.33 13.71
CA ARG A 23 10.73 -0.70 13.91
C ARG A 23 10.25 -1.38 12.62
N ALA A 24 9.89 -2.65 12.72
CA ALA A 24 9.25 -3.35 11.62
C ALA A 24 7.89 -2.69 11.34
N SER A 25 7.91 -1.65 10.53
CA SER A 25 6.68 -1.02 10.03
C SER A 25 6.07 -1.94 8.98
N ARG A 26 4.78 -2.14 9.07
CA ARG A 26 4.01 -2.89 8.08
C ARG A 26 3.28 -1.90 7.20
N TYR A 27 3.48 -2.05 5.91
CA TYR A 27 2.92 -1.19 4.87
C TYR A 27 1.94 -1.99 4.02
N GLY A 28 0.91 -2.57 4.67
CA GLY A 28 0.04 -3.55 4.04
C GLY A 28 -0.72 -3.04 2.82
N ALA A 29 -1.12 -1.77 2.80
CA ALA A 29 -1.77 -1.19 1.63
C ALA A 29 -0.75 -0.95 0.49
N LEU A 30 0.39 -0.35 0.79
CA LEU A 30 1.46 -0.17 -0.19
C LEU A 30 1.93 -1.50 -0.78
N ASP A 31 2.11 -2.51 0.06
CA ASP A 31 2.54 -3.84 -0.37
C ASP A 31 1.48 -4.51 -1.28
N ALA A 32 0.19 -4.27 -1.03
CA ALA A 32 -0.89 -4.74 -1.91
C ALA A 32 -0.81 -4.11 -3.30
N PHE A 33 -0.65 -2.78 -3.38
CA PHE A 33 -0.48 -2.08 -4.66
C PHE A 33 0.74 -2.57 -5.43
N LYS A 34 1.86 -2.80 -4.75
CA LYS A 34 3.09 -3.32 -5.36
C LYS A 34 2.95 -4.76 -5.84
N ALA A 35 2.39 -5.63 -5.00
CA ALA A 35 2.23 -7.04 -5.34
C ALA A 35 1.35 -7.20 -6.57
N MET A 36 0.20 -6.51 -6.60
CA MET A 36 -0.73 -6.58 -7.73
C MET A 36 -0.19 -5.91 -9.00
N SER A 37 0.69 -4.89 -8.89
CA SER A 37 1.38 -4.32 -10.06
C SER A 37 2.30 -5.27 -10.78
N ASN A 38 2.76 -6.31 -10.10
CA ASN A 38 3.70 -7.31 -10.65
C ASN A 38 2.98 -8.61 -11.03
N ASP A 39 1.68 -8.69 -10.80
CA ASP A 39 0.88 -9.84 -11.20
C ASP A 39 0.69 -9.87 -12.72
N PRO A 40 0.71 -11.05 -13.37
CA PRO A 40 0.42 -11.18 -14.81
C PRO A 40 -0.95 -10.59 -15.21
N ASP A 41 -1.95 -10.69 -14.33
CA ASP A 41 -3.31 -10.18 -14.55
C ASP A 41 -3.51 -8.74 -14.05
N SER A 42 -2.41 -8.00 -13.84
CA SER A 42 -2.45 -6.63 -13.34
C SER A 42 -3.17 -5.67 -14.30
N ILE A 43 -3.93 -4.73 -13.73
CA ILE A 43 -4.47 -3.59 -14.48
C ILE A 43 -3.38 -2.67 -15.04
N VAL A 44 -2.16 -2.75 -14.49
CA VAL A 44 -0.99 -1.98 -14.94
C VAL A 44 -0.19 -2.81 -15.95
N THR A 45 -0.40 -2.53 -17.22
CA THR A 45 0.33 -3.21 -18.29
C THR A 45 1.77 -2.74 -18.42
N GLN A 46 2.64 -3.56 -19.02
CA GLN A 46 4.01 -3.18 -19.31
C GLN A 46 4.07 -1.96 -20.24
N GLU A 47 3.14 -1.86 -21.19
CA GLU A 47 3.03 -0.71 -22.08
C GLU A 47 2.77 0.61 -21.33
N MET A 48 1.93 0.57 -20.29
CA MET A 48 1.71 1.74 -19.41
C MET A 48 3.00 2.14 -18.69
N LYS A 49 3.74 1.16 -18.14
CA LYS A 49 5.03 1.42 -17.46
C LYS A 49 6.05 2.07 -18.39
N ASP A 50 6.11 1.63 -19.64
CA ASP A 50 7.03 2.17 -20.64
C ASP A 50 6.61 3.58 -21.10
N LYS A 51 5.32 3.80 -21.34
CA LYS A 51 4.77 5.10 -21.75
C LYS A 51 4.96 6.18 -20.68
N VAL A 52 4.79 5.85 -19.41
CA VAL A 52 4.97 6.78 -18.29
C VAL A 52 6.38 7.36 -18.27
N ASN A 53 7.39 6.56 -18.54
CA ASN A 53 8.79 7.00 -18.56
C ASN A 53 9.17 7.77 -19.84
N GLN A 54 8.37 7.63 -20.90
CA GLN A 54 8.58 8.38 -22.16
C GLN A 54 7.82 9.72 -22.18
N SER A 55 6.79 9.89 -21.35
CA SER A 55 5.97 11.10 -21.30
C SER A 55 6.70 12.26 -20.64
N ASN A 56 6.70 13.43 -21.29
CA ASN A 56 7.29 14.67 -20.74
C ASN A 56 6.36 15.39 -19.74
N GLY A 57 5.09 15.00 -19.64
CA GLY A 57 4.10 15.62 -18.75
C GLY A 57 3.93 14.87 -17.44
N ARG A 58 3.48 15.56 -16.37
CA ARG A 58 3.08 14.91 -15.10
C ARG A 58 1.70 14.24 -15.17
N VAL A 59 0.97 14.49 -16.25
CA VAL A 59 -0.35 13.96 -16.49
C VAL A 59 -0.20 12.80 -17.47
N PHE A 60 -0.73 11.66 -17.09
CA PHE A 60 -0.78 10.47 -17.94
C PHE A 60 -2.24 10.11 -18.14
N GLU A 61 -2.66 10.06 -19.39
CA GLU A 61 -4.04 9.76 -19.76
C GLU A 61 -4.12 8.36 -20.34
N VAL A 62 -5.07 7.58 -19.82
CA VAL A 62 -5.36 6.22 -20.30
C VAL A 62 -6.75 6.18 -20.89
N PRO A 63 -6.90 5.74 -22.15
CA PRO A 63 -8.22 5.53 -22.73
C PRO A 63 -8.91 4.34 -22.04
N VAL A 64 -10.10 4.58 -21.53
CA VAL A 64 -10.96 3.55 -20.95
C VAL A 64 -12.21 3.45 -21.81
N ILE A 65 -12.53 2.23 -22.23
CA ILE A 65 -13.76 1.96 -22.97
C ILE A 65 -14.85 1.64 -21.97
N ASP A 66 -15.89 2.44 -21.97
CA ASP A 66 -17.08 2.18 -21.19
C ASP A 66 -17.95 1.18 -21.97
N TYR A 67 -18.02 -0.05 -21.45
CA TYR A 67 -18.72 -1.14 -22.12
C TYR A 67 -20.18 -1.18 -21.62
N ASP A 68 -21.06 -0.50 -22.32
CA ASP A 68 -22.51 -0.62 -22.11
C ASP A 68 -23.12 -1.38 -23.30
N GLY A 69 -22.74 -2.67 -23.38
CA GLY A 69 -23.22 -3.55 -24.45
C GLY A 69 -24.68 -3.97 -24.22
N ALA A 70 -25.63 -3.42 -24.97
CA ALA A 70 -26.98 -3.92 -24.99
C ALA A 70 -27.04 -5.23 -25.81
N ILE A 71 -27.46 -6.32 -25.16
CA ILE A 71 -27.78 -7.58 -25.87
C ILE A 71 -29.28 -7.63 -26.10
N THR A 72 -29.69 -7.70 -27.36
CA THR A 72 -31.10 -7.89 -27.71
C THR A 72 -31.46 -9.37 -27.59
N ILE A 73 -32.36 -9.68 -26.68
CA ILE A 73 -32.89 -11.03 -26.50
C ILE A 73 -34.28 -11.08 -27.17
N GLY A 74 -34.45 -11.91 -28.18
CA GLY A 74 -35.72 -12.09 -28.90
C GLY A 74 -35.92 -13.53 -29.33
N SER A 75 -37.19 -13.89 -29.63
CA SER A 75 -37.56 -15.21 -30.16
C SER A 75 -37.30 -15.34 -31.66
N GLU A 76 -37.06 -14.24 -32.34
CA GLU A 76 -36.81 -14.22 -33.79
C GLU A 76 -35.34 -13.93 -34.08
N ARG A 77 -34.80 -14.62 -35.09
CA ARG A 77 -33.43 -14.43 -35.54
C ARG A 77 -33.38 -13.17 -36.41
N THR A 78 -32.96 -12.06 -35.78
CA THR A 78 -32.69 -10.81 -36.50
C THR A 78 -31.18 -10.62 -36.62
N LEU A 79 -30.75 -10.13 -37.79
CA LEU A 79 -29.38 -9.70 -38.05
C LEU A 79 -29.18 -8.21 -37.78
N GLU A 80 -30.23 -7.50 -37.38
CA GLU A 80 -30.14 -6.11 -36.95
C GLU A 80 -29.55 -6.09 -35.53
N ILE A 81 -28.27 -5.69 -35.43
CA ILE A 81 -27.58 -5.49 -34.19
C ILE A 81 -27.89 -4.06 -33.75
N ALA A 82 -28.39 -3.91 -32.51
CA ALA A 82 -28.51 -2.58 -31.91
C ALA A 82 -27.08 -2.02 -31.76
N ASP A 83 -26.82 -0.91 -32.44
CA ASP A 83 -25.54 -0.22 -32.34
C ASP A 83 -25.40 0.36 -30.92
N SER A 84 -24.55 -0.20 -30.11
CA SER A 84 -24.17 0.40 -28.82
C SER A 84 -23.06 1.41 -29.07
N GLU A 85 -23.33 2.67 -28.82
CA GLU A 85 -22.30 3.70 -28.85
C GLU A 85 -21.25 3.42 -27.73
N ASN A 86 -20.16 2.81 -28.12
CA ASN A 86 -19.00 2.66 -27.21
C ASN A 86 -18.30 4.02 -27.07
N THR A 87 -18.54 4.69 -25.95
CA THR A 87 -17.84 5.92 -25.63
C THR A 87 -16.51 5.60 -24.96
N SER A 88 -15.40 5.93 -25.62
CA SER A 88 -14.10 5.92 -24.95
C SER A 88 -13.90 7.22 -24.17
N LYS A 89 -13.47 7.10 -22.93
CA LYS A 89 -13.15 8.23 -22.05
C LYS A 89 -11.67 8.20 -21.71
N MET A 90 -11.03 9.37 -21.76
CA MET A 90 -9.67 9.52 -21.26
C MET A 90 -9.71 9.71 -19.75
N VAL A 91 -9.08 8.81 -19.01
CA VAL A 91 -8.94 8.89 -17.56
C VAL A 91 -7.54 9.40 -17.24
N THR A 92 -7.49 10.49 -16.52
CA THR A 92 -6.25 11.10 -16.07
C THR A 92 -5.72 10.38 -14.84
N ILE A 93 -4.45 10.01 -14.88
CA ILE A 93 -3.73 9.43 -13.74
C ILE A 93 -2.85 10.52 -13.12
N ASP A 94 -3.12 10.83 -11.85
CA ASP A 94 -2.38 11.83 -11.10
C ASP A 94 -1.20 11.20 -10.35
N PHE A 95 -0.06 11.89 -10.40
CA PHE A 95 1.16 11.47 -9.71
C PHE A 95 1.38 12.29 -8.44
N VAL A 96 1.65 11.58 -7.35
CA VAL A 96 2.11 12.16 -6.08
C VAL A 96 3.63 12.12 -6.05
N THR A 97 4.25 13.28 -5.86
CA THR A 97 5.71 13.41 -5.78
C THR A 97 6.19 13.21 -4.36
N TYR A 98 7.08 12.25 -4.17
CA TYR A 98 7.82 12.05 -2.93
C TYR A 98 9.27 12.47 -3.15
N ALA A 99 9.69 13.53 -2.46
CA ALA A 99 11.04 14.03 -2.54
C ALA A 99 11.61 14.28 -1.14
N TRP A 100 12.87 13.93 -0.96
CA TRP A 100 13.62 14.18 0.27
C TRP A 100 15.11 14.30 -0.01
N GLY A 101 15.83 14.82 0.96
CA GLY A 101 17.28 14.94 0.84
C GLY A 101 17.93 15.23 2.17
N PHE A 102 19.23 15.06 2.20
CA PHE A 102 20.06 15.41 3.35
C PHE A 102 21.47 15.78 2.92
N THR A 103 22.16 16.47 3.81
CA THR A 103 23.52 16.93 3.58
C THR A 103 24.47 16.23 4.55
N MET A 104 25.66 15.91 4.06
CA MET A 104 26.78 15.41 4.86
C MET A 104 27.96 16.36 4.72
N VAL A 105 28.75 16.47 5.81
CA VAL A 105 29.95 17.28 5.85
C VAL A 105 31.15 16.37 6.06
N PRO A 106 31.93 16.01 5.03
CA PRO A 106 33.02 15.04 5.12
C PRO A 106 34.05 15.31 6.21
N VAL A 107 34.35 16.57 6.48
CA VAL A 107 35.32 16.97 7.51
C VAL A 107 34.90 16.53 8.94
N MET A 108 33.58 16.39 9.20
CA MET A 108 33.11 15.92 10.51
C MET A 108 33.49 14.47 10.78
N TYR A 109 33.80 13.69 9.77
CA TYR A 109 34.19 12.29 9.91
C TYR A 109 35.71 12.08 9.98
N GLN A 110 36.51 13.14 9.92
CA GLN A 110 37.99 13.09 10.02
C GLN A 110 38.60 12.01 9.10
N ASN A 111 38.17 11.96 7.85
CA ASN A 111 38.54 10.94 6.84
C ASN A 111 38.15 9.51 7.23
N ASN A 112 37.20 9.32 8.16
CA ASN A 112 36.69 8.01 8.52
C ASN A 112 35.50 7.65 7.62
N GLU A 113 35.77 6.91 6.55
CA GLU A 113 34.74 6.41 5.63
C GLU A 113 33.68 5.54 6.32
N ILE A 114 34.06 4.76 7.33
CA ILE A 114 33.14 3.93 8.11
C ILE A 114 32.13 4.81 8.85
N GLY A 115 32.61 5.88 9.47
CA GLY A 115 31.78 6.85 10.17
C GLY A 115 30.82 7.58 9.22
N ALA A 116 31.31 8.01 8.05
CA ALA A 116 30.50 8.64 7.02
C ALA A 116 29.40 7.68 6.48
N GLN A 117 29.76 6.42 6.20
CA GLN A 117 28.80 5.44 5.75
C GLN A 117 27.71 5.14 6.80
N ARG A 118 28.09 5.08 8.09
CA ARG A 118 27.14 4.87 9.18
C ARG A 118 26.15 6.03 9.32
N ASP A 119 26.60 7.27 9.22
CA ASP A 119 25.71 8.45 9.26
C ASP A 119 24.77 8.46 8.04
N PHE A 120 25.30 8.16 6.85
CA PHE A 120 24.47 7.98 5.65
C PHE A 120 23.38 6.94 5.87
N ASN A 121 23.74 5.76 6.38
CA ASN A 121 22.82 4.67 6.63
C ASN A 121 21.71 5.08 7.62
N THR A 122 22.08 5.73 8.72
CA THR A 122 21.13 6.18 9.75
C THR A 122 20.15 7.21 9.18
N LYS A 123 20.66 8.22 8.46
CA LYS A 123 19.82 9.24 7.83
C LYS A 123 18.90 8.62 6.80
N MET A 124 19.43 7.78 5.92
CA MET A 124 18.67 7.16 4.84
C MET A 124 17.54 6.27 5.38
N MET A 125 17.83 5.43 6.40
CA MET A 125 16.82 4.55 6.99
C MET A 125 15.67 5.34 7.63
N LYS A 126 15.93 6.44 8.30
CA LYS A 126 14.88 7.32 8.85
C LYS A 126 13.95 7.85 7.75
N TYR A 127 14.51 8.23 6.61
CA TYR A 127 13.70 8.69 5.48
C TYR A 127 12.91 7.56 4.83
N ILE A 128 13.51 6.38 4.67
CA ILE A 128 12.83 5.20 4.11
C ILE A 128 11.58 4.84 4.94
N TYR A 129 11.68 4.85 6.28
CA TYR A 129 10.51 4.59 7.13
C TYR A 129 9.43 5.65 6.99
N LYS A 130 9.81 6.93 7.03
CA LYS A 130 8.84 8.02 6.85
C LYS A 130 8.18 7.99 5.48
N LEU A 131 8.94 7.64 4.44
CA LEU A 131 8.41 7.47 3.09
C LEU A 131 7.38 6.35 3.04
N GLY A 132 7.73 5.17 3.55
CA GLY A 132 6.82 4.02 3.62
C GLY A 132 5.54 4.35 4.37
N GLU A 133 5.63 5.10 5.50
CA GLU A 133 4.47 5.57 6.24
C GLU A 133 3.55 6.47 5.41
N LYS A 134 4.13 7.43 4.71
CA LYS A 134 3.34 8.34 3.87
C LYS A 134 2.73 7.62 2.67
N MET A 135 3.49 6.78 2.00
CA MET A 135 3.00 6.01 0.85
C MET A 135 1.88 5.05 1.24
N ASP A 136 1.98 4.38 2.38
CA ASP A 136 0.93 3.49 2.89
C ASP A 136 -0.35 4.27 3.27
N THR A 137 -0.19 5.49 3.81
CA THR A 137 -1.32 6.38 4.11
C THR A 137 -2.04 6.82 2.85
N GLU A 138 -1.31 7.21 1.80
CA GLU A 138 -1.89 7.58 0.50
C GLU A 138 -2.56 6.39 -0.18
N ALA A 139 -1.94 5.21 -0.12
CA ALA A 139 -2.54 3.97 -0.62
C ALA A 139 -3.88 3.65 0.08
N LEU A 140 -3.96 3.83 1.40
CA LEU A 140 -5.21 3.68 2.15
C LEU A 140 -6.24 4.75 1.79
N ALA A 141 -5.82 6.00 1.60
CA ALA A 141 -6.71 7.09 1.15
C ALA A 141 -7.31 6.78 -0.22
N GLN A 142 -6.51 6.24 -1.13
CA GLN A 142 -6.98 5.79 -2.44
C GLN A 142 -8.02 4.66 -2.30
N LEU A 143 -7.76 3.63 -1.48
CA LEU A 143 -8.74 2.57 -1.20
C LEU A 143 -10.04 3.12 -0.58
N ALA A 144 -9.94 4.11 0.29
CA ALA A 144 -11.11 4.75 0.88
C ALA A 144 -11.96 5.51 -0.15
N THR A 145 -11.33 6.08 -1.17
CA THR A 145 -12.00 6.81 -2.25
C THR A 145 -12.74 5.87 -3.20
N VAL A 146 -12.12 4.74 -3.56
CA VAL A 146 -12.64 3.79 -4.56
C VAL A 146 -13.49 2.66 -3.99
N LYS A 147 -13.67 2.60 -2.67
CA LYS A 147 -14.51 1.57 -2.04
C LYS A 147 -15.89 1.55 -2.66
N SER A 148 -16.45 0.36 -2.80
CA SER A 148 -17.77 0.17 -3.41
C SER A 148 -18.84 0.93 -2.66
N LYS A 149 -19.64 1.70 -3.38
CA LYS A 149 -20.83 2.37 -2.85
C LYS A 149 -22.04 1.46 -2.91
N VAL A 150 -22.04 0.50 -3.82
CA VAL A 150 -23.07 -0.50 -4.00
C VAL A 150 -22.50 -1.85 -3.56
N ILE A 151 -23.18 -2.53 -2.68
CA ILE A 151 -22.86 -3.88 -2.22
C ILE A 151 -24.15 -4.69 -2.34
N ASN A 152 -24.16 -5.64 -3.27
CA ASN A 152 -25.27 -6.57 -3.45
C ASN A 152 -25.08 -7.74 -2.50
N ASP A 153 -26.15 -8.22 -1.92
CA ASP A 153 -26.21 -9.39 -1.04
C ASP A 153 -25.02 -9.51 -0.07
N PRO A 154 -24.98 -8.66 0.98
CA PRO A 154 -23.93 -8.75 1.99
C PRO A 154 -24.12 -9.98 2.91
N LEU A 155 -24.92 -10.98 2.50
CA LEU A 155 -25.30 -12.15 3.27
C LEU A 155 -26.03 -11.77 4.59
N ILE A 156 -25.45 -12.18 5.71
CA ILE A 156 -26.01 -11.94 7.04
C ILE A 156 -25.53 -10.63 7.67
N TYR A 157 -24.70 -9.85 6.97
CA TYR A 157 -24.09 -8.65 7.52
C TYR A 157 -24.89 -7.39 7.22
N ASP A 158 -24.94 -6.50 8.21
CA ASP A 158 -25.52 -5.18 8.02
C ASP A 158 -24.64 -4.31 7.15
N LYS A 159 -25.26 -3.44 6.35
CA LYS A 159 -24.57 -2.46 5.53
C LYS A 159 -24.96 -1.05 5.96
N THR A 160 -23.96 -0.26 6.33
CA THR A 160 -24.16 1.15 6.67
C THR A 160 -23.06 1.98 6.00
N GLY A 161 -23.43 2.99 5.25
CA GLY A 161 -22.48 3.93 4.67
C GLY A 161 -21.43 3.30 3.76
N ASN A 162 -21.77 2.31 2.95
CA ASN A 162 -20.84 1.60 2.05
C ASN A 162 -19.77 0.79 2.79
N VAL A 163 -20.10 0.30 3.97
CA VAL A 163 -19.25 -0.54 4.82
C VAL A 163 -20.07 -1.74 5.27
N ILE A 164 -19.47 -2.91 5.22
CA ILE A 164 -20.04 -4.15 5.78
C ILE A 164 -19.76 -4.15 7.27
N ASN A 165 -20.80 -4.13 8.08
CA ASN A 165 -20.70 -4.18 9.53
C ASN A 165 -20.88 -5.61 10.01
N VAL A 166 -19.86 -6.14 10.66
CA VAL A 166 -19.79 -7.50 11.17
C VAL A 166 -19.99 -7.48 12.67
N ASN A 167 -20.98 -8.17 13.15
CA ASN A 167 -21.18 -8.34 14.57
C ASN A 167 -20.04 -9.16 15.19
N TRP A 168 -19.75 -8.94 16.47
CA TRP A 168 -18.70 -9.68 17.17
C TRP A 168 -18.82 -11.20 17.06
N LYS A 169 -20.04 -11.71 17.01
CA LYS A 169 -20.32 -13.16 16.91
C LYS A 169 -19.86 -13.76 15.59
N ASP A 170 -20.00 -12.99 14.52
CA ASP A 170 -19.75 -13.43 13.14
C ASP A 170 -18.36 -13.08 12.65
N ARG A 171 -17.50 -12.54 13.54
CA ARG A 171 -16.15 -12.07 13.21
C ARG A 171 -15.24 -13.11 12.55
N GLU A 172 -15.46 -14.38 12.85
CA GLU A 172 -14.65 -15.47 12.28
C GLU A 172 -15.11 -15.85 10.88
N ASN A 173 -16.39 -15.65 10.57
CA ASN A 173 -17.01 -16.03 9.30
C ASN A 173 -16.69 -15.03 8.19
N ILE A 174 -16.56 -13.74 8.51
CA ILE A 174 -16.38 -12.69 7.49
C ILE A 174 -15.25 -12.99 6.51
N LEU A 175 -14.11 -13.53 7.00
CA LEU A 175 -12.97 -13.84 6.14
C LEU A 175 -13.31 -14.93 5.09
N SER A 176 -14.23 -15.82 5.39
CA SER A 176 -14.73 -16.85 4.46
C SER A 176 -15.81 -16.29 3.54
N ASP A 177 -16.65 -15.41 4.06
CA ASP A 177 -17.84 -14.89 3.36
C ASP A 177 -17.53 -13.77 2.36
N LEU A 178 -16.32 -13.18 2.43
CA LEU A 178 -15.91 -12.15 1.45
C LEU A 178 -15.95 -12.66 0.01
N GLU A 179 -15.58 -13.91 -0.25
CA GLU A 179 -15.59 -14.47 -1.60
C GLU A 179 -17.00 -14.64 -2.17
N PRO A 180 -17.97 -15.24 -1.44
CA PRO A 180 -19.38 -15.21 -1.83
C PRO A 180 -19.95 -13.81 -2.06
N ILE A 181 -19.60 -12.85 -1.20
CA ILE A 181 -20.05 -11.45 -1.36
C ILE A 181 -19.49 -10.85 -2.65
N PHE A 182 -18.22 -11.09 -2.98
CA PHE A 182 -17.66 -10.66 -4.26
C PHE A 182 -18.37 -11.34 -5.44
N SER A 183 -18.64 -12.64 -5.35
CA SER A 183 -19.38 -13.36 -6.39
C SER A 183 -20.80 -12.81 -6.62
N ALA A 184 -21.49 -12.38 -5.55
CA ALA A 184 -22.79 -11.72 -5.63
C ALA A 184 -22.72 -10.32 -6.30
N ASN A 185 -21.52 -9.75 -6.41
CA ASN A 185 -21.24 -8.48 -7.07
C ASN A 185 -20.52 -8.66 -8.42
N ASP A 186 -20.57 -9.87 -8.99
CA ASP A 186 -19.97 -10.25 -10.28
C ASP A 186 -18.42 -10.13 -10.32
N TYR A 187 -17.76 -10.21 -9.17
CA TYR A 187 -16.30 -10.24 -9.09
C TYR A 187 -15.81 -11.63 -8.70
N TYR A 188 -14.83 -12.11 -9.46
CA TYR A 188 -14.18 -13.41 -9.24
C TYR A 188 -12.67 -13.25 -9.16
N GLY A 189 -12.02 -14.11 -8.43
CA GLY A 189 -10.57 -14.16 -8.30
C GLY A 189 -10.09 -14.23 -6.87
N PRO A 190 -8.77 -14.27 -6.67
CA PRO A 190 -8.20 -14.30 -5.33
C PRO A 190 -8.53 -13.01 -4.58
N VAL A 191 -8.83 -13.14 -3.27
CA VAL A 191 -9.16 -11.99 -2.42
C VAL A 191 -7.93 -11.58 -1.63
N HIS A 192 -7.55 -10.32 -1.77
CA HIS A 192 -6.52 -9.71 -0.93
C HIS A 192 -7.16 -8.85 0.16
N ILE A 193 -6.72 -9.05 1.41
CA ILE A 193 -7.26 -8.35 2.57
C ILE A 193 -6.20 -7.45 3.17
N VAL A 194 -6.43 -6.14 3.15
CA VAL A 194 -5.62 -5.14 3.84
C VAL A 194 -6.30 -4.82 5.16
N GLY A 195 -5.76 -5.31 6.26
CA GLY A 195 -6.36 -5.18 7.59
C GLY A 195 -5.48 -4.46 8.59
N ASN A 196 -6.10 -4.06 9.69
CA ASN A 196 -5.40 -3.52 10.83
C ASN A 196 -4.95 -4.62 11.82
N THR A 197 -4.40 -4.20 12.96
CA THR A 197 -3.95 -5.12 14.03
C THR A 197 -5.06 -6.00 14.58
N GLY A 198 -6.34 -5.59 14.53
CA GLY A 198 -7.49 -6.39 14.92
C GLY A 198 -7.68 -7.59 14.00
N ILE A 199 -7.60 -7.40 12.68
CA ILE A 199 -7.65 -8.48 11.69
C ILE A 199 -6.47 -9.44 11.88
N GLN A 200 -5.27 -8.91 12.13
CA GLN A 200 -4.11 -9.75 12.44
C GLN A 200 -4.33 -10.62 13.69
N SER A 201 -4.91 -10.03 14.75
CA SER A 201 -5.23 -10.76 15.97
C SER A 201 -6.24 -11.87 15.72
N LEU A 202 -7.27 -11.59 14.92
CA LEU A 202 -8.28 -12.57 14.51
C LEU A 202 -7.64 -13.72 13.74
N LEU A 203 -6.81 -13.42 12.74
CA LEU A 203 -6.12 -14.41 11.93
C LEU A 203 -5.21 -15.31 12.79
N ASN A 204 -4.47 -14.71 13.73
CA ASN A 204 -3.61 -15.48 14.65
C ASN A 204 -4.43 -16.45 15.53
N LYS A 205 -5.61 -16.03 16.01
CA LYS A 205 -6.51 -16.89 16.80
C LYS A 205 -7.09 -18.03 15.95
N LEU A 206 -7.46 -17.77 14.70
CA LEU A 206 -7.94 -18.78 13.77
C LEU A 206 -6.84 -19.79 13.44
N ASN A 207 -5.61 -19.33 13.21
CA ASN A 207 -4.46 -20.20 12.98
C ASN A 207 -4.20 -21.11 14.19
N GLN A 208 -4.31 -20.60 15.44
CA GLN A 208 -4.16 -21.42 16.65
C GLN A 208 -5.23 -22.51 16.77
N LYS A 209 -6.48 -22.19 16.38
CA LYS A 209 -7.56 -23.20 16.35
C LYS A 209 -7.30 -24.31 15.33
N GLY A 210 -6.63 -24.00 14.21
CA GLY A 210 -6.26 -24.95 13.17
C GLY A 210 -5.10 -25.87 13.54
N GLU A 211 -4.24 -25.50 14.47
CA GLU A 211 -3.11 -26.31 14.92
C GLU A 211 -3.49 -27.60 15.63
N TYR A 212 -4.73 -27.74 16.08
CA TYR A 212 -5.23 -28.99 16.67
C TYR A 212 -5.36 -30.14 15.65
N ASN A 213 -5.25 -29.89 14.36
CA ASN A 213 -5.15 -30.90 13.33
C ASN A 213 -3.66 -31.09 12.96
N ALA A 214 -3.03 -32.15 13.49
CA ALA A 214 -1.61 -32.44 13.32
C ALA A 214 -1.14 -32.63 11.87
N VAL A 215 -2.04 -32.64 10.89
CA VAL A 215 -1.77 -32.81 9.46
C VAL A 215 -1.67 -31.47 8.71
N ASN A 216 -2.40 -30.43 9.14
CA ASN A 216 -2.38 -29.11 8.48
C ASN A 216 -2.00 -28.02 9.49
N LYS A 217 -0.71 -27.79 9.65
CA LYS A 217 -0.16 -26.73 10.52
C LYS A 217 -0.43 -25.28 10.07
N ARG A 218 -1.19 -25.08 9.01
CA ARG A 218 -1.65 -23.79 8.51
C ARG A 218 -3.08 -23.91 8.03
N LEU A 219 -3.99 -23.12 8.61
CA LEU A 219 -5.20 -22.72 7.92
C LEU A 219 -4.75 -21.82 6.74
N GLU A 220 -4.46 -22.46 5.62
CA GLU A 220 -4.37 -21.75 4.37
C GLU A 220 -5.81 -21.39 3.98
N PHE A 221 -6.14 -20.11 4.12
CA PHE A 221 -7.31 -19.58 3.47
C PHE A 221 -7.03 -19.61 1.97
N SER A 222 -7.40 -20.73 1.33
CA SER A 222 -7.17 -20.92 -0.09
C SER A 222 -7.69 -19.73 -0.89
N GLY A 223 -6.83 -19.14 -1.71
CA GLY A 223 -7.17 -18.00 -2.53
C GLY A 223 -7.19 -16.64 -1.82
N LYS A 224 -6.74 -16.54 -0.57
CA LYS A 224 -6.70 -15.26 0.15
C LYS A 224 -5.29 -14.89 0.58
N SER A 225 -4.93 -13.62 0.38
CA SER A 225 -3.67 -13.05 0.86
C SER A 225 -3.93 -11.88 1.81
N PHE A 226 -2.99 -11.62 2.73
CA PHE A 226 -3.18 -10.65 3.80
C PHE A 226 -2.03 -9.65 3.86
N GLY A 227 -2.38 -8.36 3.87
CA GLY A 227 -1.51 -7.26 4.20
C GLY A 227 -1.96 -6.59 5.51
N PHE A 228 -1.02 -6.17 6.35
CA PHE A 228 -1.35 -5.51 7.62
C PHE A 228 -0.74 -4.12 7.68
N THR A 229 -1.53 -3.16 8.15
CA THR A 229 -1.08 -1.80 8.37
C THR A 229 -1.54 -1.27 9.73
N ASN A 230 -0.69 -0.43 10.34
CA ASN A 230 -1.02 0.23 11.60
C ASN A 230 -1.75 1.57 11.38
N ARG A 231 -1.95 1.98 10.12
CA ARG A 231 -2.52 3.28 9.75
C ARG A 231 -4.01 3.24 9.51
N LEU A 232 -4.56 2.04 9.43
CA LEU A 232 -6.00 1.84 9.40
C LEU A 232 -6.53 1.87 10.84
N THR A 233 -7.04 3.03 11.26
CA THR A 233 -7.56 3.24 12.61
C THR A 233 -8.98 2.71 12.74
N ASN A 234 -9.31 2.19 13.92
CA ASN A 234 -10.67 1.82 14.29
C ASN A 234 -11.40 3.00 14.95
N GLU A 235 -12.68 3.06 14.80
CA GLU A 235 -13.56 3.86 15.64
C GLU A 235 -13.69 3.22 17.04
N ASP A 236 -14.21 3.96 18.02
CA ASP A 236 -14.19 3.51 19.42
C ASP A 236 -14.97 2.22 19.69
N ASP A 237 -16.01 1.95 18.89
CA ASP A 237 -16.86 0.76 18.98
C ASP A 237 -16.37 -0.41 18.10
N GLN A 238 -15.27 -0.23 17.34
CA GLN A 238 -14.74 -1.21 16.42
C GLN A 238 -13.54 -1.96 17.00
N PHE A 239 -13.55 -3.27 16.84
CA PHE A 239 -12.42 -4.15 17.13
C PHE A 239 -11.41 -4.18 15.97
N ALA A 240 -11.91 -4.30 14.76
CA ALA A 240 -11.09 -4.45 13.58
C ALA A 240 -11.74 -3.79 12.36
N SER A 241 -10.91 -3.36 11.42
CA SER A 241 -11.36 -2.89 10.11
C SER A 241 -10.40 -3.34 9.02
N GLY A 242 -10.92 -3.50 7.81
CA GLY A 242 -10.15 -3.93 6.66
C GLY A 242 -10.79 -3.54 5.34
N TYR A 243 -9.96 -3.60 4.30
CA TYR A 243 -10.39 -3.55 2.91
C TYR A 243 -10.15 -4.92 2.29
N ALA A 244 -11.13 -5.43 1.58
CA ALA A 244 -11.01 -6.61 0.76
C ALA A 244 -11.01 -6.19 -0.71
N ILE A 245 -10.09 -6.76 -1.48
CA ILE A 245 -9.87 -6.47 -2.90
C ILE A 245 -10.00 -7.78 -3.66
N SER A 246 -10.84 -7.82 -4.68
CA SER A 246 -11.00 -8.98 -5.55
C SER A 246 -10.11 -8.87 -6.78
N GLY A 247 -9.33 -9.92 -7.05
CA GLY A 247 -8.43 -9.97 -8.20
C GLY A 247 -7.25 -8.99 -8.09
N SER A 248 -6.51 -8.86 -9.18
CA SER A 248 -5.33 -7.98 -9.29
C SER A 248 -5.72 -6.58 -9.77
N GLN A 249 -6.66 -5.96 -9.04
CA GLN A 249 -7.30 -4.69 -9.42
C GLN A 249 -6.60 -3.44 -8.86
N LEU A 250 -5.42 -3.59 -8.28
CA LEU A 250 -4.59 -2.47 -7.82
C LEU A 250 -3.30 -2.42 -8.63
N GLY A 251 -2.78 -1.21 -8.77
CA GLY A 251 -1.51 -1.02 -9.44
C GLY A 251 -0.76 0.21 -8.95
N MET A 252 0.54 0.20 -9.15
CA MET A 252 1.41 1.32 -8.83
C MET A 252 2.32 1.61 -10.02
N LEU A 253 2.34 2.86 -10.46
CA LEU A 253 3.29 3.35 -11.45
C LEU A 253 4.29 4.27 -10.79
N ALA A 254 5.57 4.08 -11.11
CA ALA A 254 6.65 4.96 -10.70
C ALA A 254 7.20 5.69 -11.93
N ARG A 255 7.45 7.00 -11.78
CA ARG A 255 8.01 7.85 -12.80
C ARG A 255 9.25 8.54 -12.28
N PHE A 256 10.20 8.77 -13.18
CA PHE A 256 11.48 9.39 -12.87
C PHE A 256 11.73 10.61 -13.77
N GLU A 257 12.54 11.52 -13.28
CA GLU A 257 13.06 12.59 -14.09
C GLU A 257 13.94 12.06 -15.23
N ARG A 258 13.94 12.76 -16.36
CA ARG A 258 14.69 12.37 -17.55
C ARG A 258 16.19 12.25 -17.27
N GLU A 259 16.72 13.13 -16.46
CA GLU A 259 18.12 13.13 -16.03
C GLU A 259 18.51 11.86 -15.29
N CYS A 260 17.61 11.37 -14.42
CA CYS A 260 17.80 10.09 -13.71
C CYS A 260 17.75 8.91 -14.67
N LEU A 261 16.80 8.91 -15.63
CA LEU A 261 16.69 7.86 -16.64
C LEU A 261 17.92 7.80 -17.54
N ALA A 262 18.44 8.97 -17.93
CA ALA A 262 19.65 9.10 -18.75
C ALA A 262 20.94 8.86 -17.95
N ARG A 263 20.87 8.72 -16.62
CA ARG A 263 22.03 8.63 -15.72
C ARG A 263 23.05 9.72 -16.00
N THR A 264 22.56 10.94 -16.07
CA THR A 264 23.34 12.11 -16.51
C THR A 264 24.42 12.43 -15.48
N LYS A 265 25.62 12.72 -15.97
CA LYS A 265 26.74 13.26 -15.19
C LYS A 265 27.21 14.53 -15.84
N THR A 266 27.36 15.59 -15.07
CA THR A 266 27.92 16.85 -15.57
C THR A 266 29.34 17.04 -15.07
N ASN A 267 30.10 17.86 -15.77
CA ASN A 267 31.45 18.28 -15.37
C ASN A 267 31.47 19.07 -14.05
N LEU A 268 30.30 19.49 -13.55
CA LEU A 268 30.09 20.28 -12.34
C LEU A 268 29.79 19.40 -11.11
N SER A 269 30.18 18.14 -11.09
CA SER A 269 29.96 17.20 -9.99
C SER A 269 28.50 16.92 -9.66
N TYR A 270 27.58 17.16 -10.61
CA TYR A 270 26.20 16.73 -10.50
C TYR A 270 26.04 15.34 -11.08
N GLU A 271 25.42 14.46 -10.33
CA GLU A 271 25.14 13.08 -10.76
C GLU A 271 23.67 12.75 -10.53
N TRP A 272 23.02 12.21 -11.56
CA TRP A 272 21.66 11.64 -11.49
C TRP A 272 21.71 10.16 -11.78
N ASP A 273 20.97 9.39 -11.04
CA ASP A 273 20.90 7.95 -11.22
C ASP A 273 19.57 7.40 -10.68
N ILE A 274 19.33 6.10 -10.82
CA ILE A 274 18.19 5.40 -10.24
C ILE A 274 18.70 4.32 -9.31
N THR A 275 18.16 4.25 -8.11
CA THR A 275 18.45 3.18 -7.15
C THR A 275 17.15 2.61 -6.59
N THR A 276 17.21 1.38 -6.09
CA THR A 276 16.07 0.78 -5.39
C THR A 276 16.26 0.92 -3.89
N LEU A 277 15.24 1.41 -3.19
CA LEU A 277 15.28 1.53 -1.73
C LEU A 277 15.23 0.16 -1.06
N PRO A 278 16.11 -0.12 -0.08
CA PRO A 278 15.97 -1.31 0.75
C PRO A 278 14.66 -1.22 1.56
N VAL A 279 14.14 -2.36 2.00
CA VAL A 279 12.88 -2.49 2.79
C VAL A 279 11.61 -2.24 1.97
N LEU A 280 11.53 -1.11 1.27
CA LEU A 280 10.36 -0.76 0.45
C LEU A 280 10.39 -1.40 -0.93
N ASP A 281 11.57 -1.75 -1.41
CA ASP A 281 11.79 -2.28 -2.77
C ASP A 281 11.15 -1.42 -3.87
N ILE A 282 11.31 -0.10 -3.73
CA ILE A 282 10.78 0.89 -4.65
C ILE A 282 11.96 1.58 -5.34
N PRO A 283 11.96 1.66 -6.68
CA PRO A 283 12.97 2.43 -7.39
C PRO A 283 12.74 3.92 -7.18
N VAL A 284 13.82 4.67 -6.96
CA VAL A 284 13.82 6.13 -6.79
C VAL A 284 14.91 6.78 -7.59
N GLY A 285 14.63 7.96 -8.13
CA GLY A 285 15.63 8.81 -8.72
C GLY A 285 16.55 9.40 -7.66
N THR A 286 17.84 9.48 -7.96
CA THR A 286 18.85 10.05 -7.06
C THR A 286 19.53 11.23 -7.70
N TYR A 287 19.85 12.20 -6.88
CA TYR A 287 20.55 13.41 -7.26
C TYR A 287 21.66 13.67 -6.25
N TYR A 288 22.87 13.89 -6.74
CA TYR A 288 24.04 14.17 -5.90
C TYR A 288 24.79 15.38 -6.44
N TYR A 289 25.20 16.25 -5.55
CA TYR A 289 26.14 17.32 -5.87
C TYR A 289 26.97 17.73 -4.64
N GLN A 290 28.10 18.40 -4.90
CA GLN A 290 28.95 18.98 -3.88
C GLN A 290 28.87 20.50 -3.89
N SER A 291 28.87 21.11 -2.72
CA SER A 291 29.00 22.57 -2.56
C SER A 291 30.11 22.91 -1.58
N VAL A 292 30.69 24.06 -1.72
CA VAL A 292 31.77 24.56 -0.87
C VAL A 292 31.25 25.74 -0.07
N GLY A 293 30.99 25.54 1.22
CA GLY A 293 30.48 26.59 2.12
C GLY A 293 29.16 27.20 1.66
N ASP A 294 28.95 28.49 1.94
CA ASP A 294 27.81 29.27 1.49
C ASP A 294 27.99 29.85 0.07
N TYR A 295 29.10 29.59 -0.58
CA TYR A 295 29.40 30.04 -1.91
C TYR A 295 29.04 28.99 -2.95
N ASN A 296 28.01 29.25 -3.68
CA ASN A 296 27.65 28.53 -4.91
C ASN A 296 28.55 28.97 -6.07
N THR A 297 29.86 29.12 -5.89
CA THR A 297 30.78 29.51 -6.95
C THR A 297 31.12 28.29 -7.78
N ILE A 298 30.35 28.14 -8.83
CA ILE A 298 30.58 27.18 -9.91
C ILE A 298 31.82 27.69 -10.68
N GLY A 299 32.93 26.97 -10.59
CA GLY A 299 34.10 27.17 -11.46
C GLY A 299 35.36 27.72 -10.81
N GLU A 300 35.41 28.00 -9.53
CA GLU A 300 36.64 28.42 -8.86
C GLU A 300 37.44 27.23 -8.30
N THR A 301 38.78 27.32 -8.39
CA THR A 301 39.68 26.32 -7.80
C THR A 301 39.57 26.37 -6.29
N ALA A 302 39.07 25.27 -5.68
CA ALA A 302 38.87 25.20 -4.24
C ALA A 302 40.17 25.40 -3.45
N THR A 303 40.24 26.43 -2.59
CA THR A 303 41.31 26.64 -1.65
C THR A 303 41.29 25.64 -0.51
N ALA A 304 42.36 25.53 0.28
CA ALA A 304 42.45 24.62 1.43
C ALA A 304 41.31 24.84 2.46
N ASP A 305 40.90 26.09 2.68
CA ASP A 305 39.82 26.46 3.59
C ASP A 305 38.45 26.09 3.01
N MET A 306 38.27 26.18 1.70
CA MET A 306 37.08 25.72 0.99
C MET A 306 36.90 24.21 1.10
N LYS A 307 37.97 23.43 1.02
CA LYS A 307 37.93 21.97 1.21
C LYS A 307 37.45 21.54 2.60
N ARG A 308 37.71 22.36 3.65
CA ARG A 308 37.22 22.13 5.00
C ARG A 308 35.70 22.30 5.12
N ASN A 309 35.10 23.11 4.25
CA ASN A 309 33.66 23.38 4.27
C ASN A 309 32.88 22.63 3.16
N LEU A 310 33.47 21.62 2.57
CA LEU A 310 32.82 20.78 1.58
C LEU A 310 31.56 20.13 2.16
N LYS A 311 30.45 20.30 1.47
CA LYS A 311 29.17 19.66 1.78
C LYS A 311 28.76 18.72 0.64
N GLU A 312 28.35 17.52 0.97
CA GLU A 312 27.79 16.55 0.05
C GLU A 312 26.26 16.57 0.20
N HIS A 313 25.55 16.81 -0.90
CA HIS A 313 24.11 16.87 -0.95
C HIS A 313 23.57 15.61 -1.62
N PHE A 314 22.69 14.92 -0.96
CA PHE A 314 22.00 13.72 -1.46
C PHE A 314 20.51 14.03 -1.56
N GLY A 315 19.97 13.97 -2.76
CA GLY A 315 18.56 14.13 -3.05
C GLY A 315 17.97 12.85 -3.62
N PHE A 316 16.72 12.61 -3.31
CA PHE A 316 15.97 11.46 -3.77
C PHE A 316 14.56 11.91 -4.13
N ALA A 317 14.04 11.43 -5.25
CA ALA A 317 12.69 11.73 -5.68
C ALA A 317 12.08 10.59 -6.48
N VAL A 318 10.77 10.44 -6.34
CA VAL A 318 9.96 9.54 -7.17
C VAL A 318 8.55 10.09 -7.27
N ASP A 319 7.99 10.08 -8.46
CA ASP A 319 6.58 10.33 -8.68
C ASP A 319 5.85 8.98 -8.72
N VAL A 320 4.83 8.83 -7.90
CA VAL A 320 4.06 7.57 -7.78
C VAL A 320 2.60 7.86 -8.06
N ALA A 321 2.00 7.02 -8.89
CA ALA A 321 0.55 6.98 -9.08
C ALA A 321 0.00 5.65 -8.55
N TYR A 322 -1.09 5.75 -7.78
CA TYR A 322 -1.87 4.60 -7.30
C TYR A 322 -3.03 4.37 -8.25
N ILE A 323 -3.02 3.25 -8.93
CA ILE A 323 -4.01 2.91 -9.96
C ILE A 323 -5.00 1.92 -9.38
N THR A 324 -6.26 2.18 -9.66
CA THR A 324 -7.39 1.35 -9.27
C THR A 324 -8.27 1.09 -10.49
N ALA A 325 -9.05 0.02 -10.46
CA ALA A 325 -10.00 -0.26 -11.52
C ALA A 325 -10.96 0.92 -11.69
N TYR A 326 -11.14 1.32 -12.92
CA TYR A 326 -12.09 2.38 -13.26
C TYR A 326 -13.52 1.86 -13.16
N ASN A 327 -14.39 2.61 -12.53
CA ASN A 327 -15.81 2.37 -12.47
C ASN A 327 -16.54 3.61 -13.02
N SER A 328 -17.14 3.48 -14.20
CA SER A 328 -17.84 4.57 -14.87
C SER A 328 -19.08 5.05 -14.12
N ASP A 329 -19.72 4.15 -13.38
CA ASP A 329 -20.92 4.42 -12.61
C ASP A 329 -20.81 3.87 -11.18
N ALA A 330 -20.03 4.57 -10.39
CA ALA A 330 -19.76 4.19 -8.99
C ALA A 330 -21.00 4.24 -8.08
N GLU A 331 -22.07 4.93 -8.50
CA GLU A 331 -23.32 5.05 -7.71
C GLU A 331 -24.24 3.85 -7.89
N THR A 332 -24.20 3.19 -9.06
CA THR A 332 -25.11 2.08 -9.38
C THR A 332 -24.40 0.74 -9.51
N ARG A 333 -23.10 0.75 -9.82
CA ARG A 333 -22.31 -0.47 -10.01
C ARG A 333 -21.40 -0.75 -8.83
N PRO A 334 -21.32 -2.00 -8.34
CA PRO A 334 -20.34 -2.39 -7.35
C PRO A 334 -18.92 -2.20 -7.88
N SER A 335 -17.96 -2.06 -6.97
CA SER A 335 -16.52 -2.04 -7.29
C SER A 335 -15.81 -3.22 -6.63
N PRO A 336 -14.62 -3.62 -7.11
CA PRO A 336 -13.87 -4.74 -6.55
C PRO A 336 -13.24 -4.44 -5.19
N TYR A 337 -13.62 -3.35 -4.53
CA TYR A 337 -13.07 -2.90 -3.26
C TYR A 337 -14.16 -2.81 -2.21
N LEU A 338 -14.13 -3.70 -1.22
CA LEU A 338 -15.09 -3.70 -0.12
C LEU A 338 -14.41 -3.24 1.16
N LYS A 339 -15.06 -2.36 1.90
CA LYS A 339 -14.65 -2.04 3.27
C LYS A 339 -15.53 -2.83 4.24
N PHE A 340 -14.92 -3.45 5.25
CA PHE A 340 -15.63 -4.13 6.32
C PHE A 340 -15.07 -3.72 7.68
N GLN A 341 -15.93 -3.80 8.67
CA GLN A 341 -15.61 -3.45 10.07
C GLN A 341 -16.20 -4.52 10.99
N ILE A 342 -15.48 -4.84 12.04
CA ILE A 342 -15.93 -5.80 13.06
C ILE A 342 -16.16 -5.03 14.35
N ALA A 343 -17.36 -5.11 14.89
CA ALA A 343 -17.72 -4.45 16.14
C ALA A 343 -16.96 -5.06 17.33
N LYS A 344 -16.77 -4.31 18.39
CA LYS A 344 -16.29 -4.82 19.67
C LYS A 344 -17.35 -5.70 20.32
N GLU A 345 -16.90 -6.62 21.14
CA GLU A 345 -17.78 -7.43 21.98
C GLU A 345 -18.58 -6.52 22.95
N THR A 346 -19.90 -6.69 22.94
CA THR A 346 -20.78 -5.96 23.85
C THR A 346 -21.11 -6.81 25.08
N VAL A 347 -21.52 -6.14 26.17
CA VAL A 347 -21.98 -6.83 27.40
C VAL A 347 -23.20 -7.74 27.12
N GLU A 348 -24.03 -7.38 26.14
CA GLU A 348 -25.17 -8.18 25.72
C GLU A 348 -24.76 -9.47 25.02
N ASP A 349 -23.70 -9.44 24.20
CA ASP A 349 -23.15 -10.63 23.56
C ASP A 349 -22.64 -11.62 24.60
N TYR A 350 -21.98 -11.14 25.64
CA TYR A 350 -21.51 -11.94 26.75
C TYR A 350 -22.65 -12.59 27.53
N LYS A 351 -23.73 -11.87 27.83
CA LYS A 351 -24.90 -12.39 28.52
C LYS A 351 -25.60 -13.51 27.73
N LYS A 352 -25.70 -13.38 26.42
CA LYS A 352 -26.31 -14.38 25.55
C LYS A 352 -25.52 -15.68 25.49
N VAL A 353 -24.19 -15.64 25.56
CA VAL A 353 -23.33 -16.83 25.60
C VAL A 353 -23.52 -17.60 26.92
N VAL A 354 -23.65 -16.90 28.04
CA VAL A 354 -23.85 -17.50 29.34
C VAL A 354 -25.24 -18.17 29.46
N VAL A 355 -26.27 -17.59 28.84
CA VAL A 355 -27.64 -18.15 28.84
C VAL A 355 -27.80 -19.32 27.88
N SER A 356 -26.96 -19.45 26.86
CA SER A 356 -27.05 -20.56 25.90
C SER A 356 -26.38 -21.86 26.36
N ASN A 357 -25.73 -21.87 27.52
CA ASN A 357 -25.18 -23.10 28.12
C ASN A 357 -26.09 -23.59 29.27
N PRO A 358 -27.01 -24.51 29.02
CA PRO A 358 -27.98 -24.98 30.02
C PRO A 358 -27.34 -25.70 31.21
N ASP A 359 -26.07 -26.11 31.10
CA ASP A 359 -25.32 -26.79 32.17
C ASP A 359 -24.46 -25.84 33.02
N SER A 360 -24.43 -24.55 32.74
CA SER A 360 -23.71 -23.58 33.55
C SER A 360 -24.51 -23.28 34.82
N LYS A 361 -24.09 -23.81 35.95
CA LYS A 361 -24.60 -23.39 37.25
C LYS A 361 -24.45 -21.88 37.42
N PRO A 362 -25.48 -21.15 37.86
CA PRO A 362 -25.37 -19.72 38.06
C PRO A 362 -24.26 -19.40 39.06
N ILE A 363 -23.33 -18.55 38.65
CA ILE A 363 -22.27 -18.06 39.53
C ILE A 363 -22.95 -17.33 40.68
N PRO A 364 -22.72 -17.71 41.95
CA PRO A 364 -23.35 -17.02 43.07
C PRO A 364 -22.90 -15.59 43.11
N THR A 365 -23.84 -14.67 42.94
CA THR A 365 -23.63 -13.24 43.14
C THR A 365 -23.25 -13.01 44.58
N LYS A 366 -21.99 -12.65 44.86
CA LYS A 366 -21.60 -12.12 46.17
C LYS A 366 -22.36 -10.82 46.41
N THR A 367 -23.37 -10.87 47.24
CA THR A 367 -24.01 -9.70 47.81
C THR A 367 -22.95 -9.00 48.64
N VAL A 368 -22.41 -7.85 48.14
CA VAL A 368 -21.64 -6.95 49.00
C VAL A 368 -22.64 -6.31 49.93
N ALA A 369 -22.59 -6.71 51.21
CA ALA A 369 -23.35 -6.06 52.24
C ALA A 369 -22.87 -4.62 52.34
N ALA A 370 -23.79 -3.66 52.16
CA ALA A 370 -23.56 -2.27 52.48
C ALA A 370 -23.35 -2.13 53.97
N GLY A 371 -22.16 -1.71 54.37
CA GLY A 371 -21.81 -1.25 55.71
C GLY A 371 -21.70 0.27 55.70
#